data_9f61c94d7a6c52b03b510e91b2906af2
#
_entry.id   9f61c94d7a6c52b03b510e91b2906af2
#
_cell.length_a   1.000
_cell.length_b   1.000
_cell.length_c   1.000
_cell.angle_alpha   90.00
_cell.angle_beta   90.00
_cell.angle_gamma   90.00
#
_symmetry.space_group_name_H-M   'P 1'
#
loop_
_entity.id
_entity.type
_entity.pdbx_description
1 polymer ?
#
loop_
_entity_poly.entity_id
_entity_poly.type
_entity_poly.pdbx_seq_one_letter_code
_entity_poly.pdbx_strand_id
1 'polypeptide(L)'
;MSFIRQVLSVTNMNLRSILERSGSSLVIIIGIAGSVAVMVSLLAMAEGLSSTISNTGQDDRVIILRDGSSSELSSGVAMTEVDTVSSSPGIKSLDGDPMIAGELFAIIDLTKKGADSTSNLPFRGVEPMSFAIRPELTIVEGRNFTSGTAEIIVGKGANNQYQGLDIGDQIKVRDSFATVVGIFTSNGDVHESEIWSDVSAAQGIFRRGPTVSSVILKLENKESFDEVGLYVESYPNLELKVQREIDFYDDQSSGADLIKI
;
A
#
# COMPACT_ATOMS: atom_id res chain seq x y z
N MET A 1 0.61 17.61 63.80
CA MET A 1 1.52 17.02 62.83
C MET A 1 1.16 17.46 61.42
N SER A 2 2.13 17.88 60.63
CA SER A 2 1.84 18.33 59.26
C SER A 2 1.27 17.22 58.39
N PHE A 3 0.19 17.45 57.69
CA PHE A 3 -0.46 16.52 56.72
C PHE A 3 0.55 15.85 55.81
N ILE A 4 1.58 16.57 55.37
CA ILE A 4 2.68 16.05 54.53
C ILE A 4 3.46 14.93 55.25
N ARG A 5 3.71 15.06 56.56
CA ARG A 5 4.40 14.02 57.34
C ARG A 5 3.57 12.73 57.47
N GLN A 6 2.24 12.86 57.59
CA GLN A 6 1.34 11.72 57.62
C GLN A 6 1.32 10.97 56.27
N VAL A 7 1.21 11.71 55.19
CA VAL A 7 1.25 11.14 53.81
C VAL A 7 2.57 10.42 53.59
N LEU A 8 3.70 11.05 53.90
CA LEU A 8 5.03 10.40 53.74
C LEU A 8 5.20 9.14 54.63
N SER A 9 4.69 9.14 55.85
CA SER A 9 4.75 7.96 56.72
C SER A 9 3.91 6.82 56.21
N VAL A 10 2.69 7.09 55.73
CA VAL A 10 1.80 6.08 55.15
C VAL A 10 2.37 5.55 53.81
N THR A 11 2.93 6.39 52.98
CA THR A 11 3.58 5.99 51.74
C THR A 11 4.79 5.10 51.99
N ASN A 12 5.64 5.46 52.97
CA ASN A 12 6.82 4.63 53.32
C ASN A 12 6.43 3.29 53.92
N MET A 13 5.36 3.22 54.74
CA MET A 13 4.83 2.01 55.30
C MET A 13 4.25 1.08 54.22
N ASN A 14 3.53 1.65 53.26
CA ASN A 14 3.01 0.92 52.10
C ASN A 14 4.12 0.37 51.21
N LEU A 15 5.15 1.18 50.91
CA LEU A 15 6.31 0.75 50.14
C LEU A 15 7.07 -0.41 50.79
N ARG A 16 7.22 -0.42 52.12
CA ARG A 16 7.83 -1.54 52.85
C ARG A 16 6.97 -2.79 52.84
N SER A 17 5.65 -2.67 52.91
CA SER A 17 4.74 -3.82 52.86
C SER A 17 4.72 -4.53 51.50
N ILE A 18 5.11 -3.86 50.42
CA ILE A 18 5.27 -4.46 49.09
C ILE A 18 6.39 -5.51 49.10
N LEU A 19 7.50 -5.22 49.78
CA LEU A 19 8.62 -6.16 49.88
C LEU A 19 8.27 -7.39 50.73
N GLU A 20 7.46 -7.23 51.80
CA GLU A 20 6.99 -8.30 52.65
C GLU A 20 5.95 -9.21 51.96
N ARG A 21 5.19 -8.66 50.99
CA ARG A 21 4.19 -9.37 50.19
C ARG A 21 4.64 -9.56 48.73
N SER A 22 5.93 -9.77 48.54
CA SER A 22 6.53 -9.82 47.19
C SER A 22 5.82 -10.74 46.20
N GLY A 23 5.33 -11.90 46.63
CA GLY A 23 4.61 -12.84 45.76
C GLY A 23 3.29 -12.28 45.21
N SER A 24 2.44 -11.70 46.09
CA SER A 24 1.17 -11.12 45.65
C SER A 24 1.37 -9.84 44.85
N SER A 25 2.35 -9.02 45.23
CA SER A 25 2.68 -7.78 44.50
C SER A 25 3.24 -8.09 43.12
N LEU A 26 4.05 -9.14 42.98
CA LEU A 26 4.60 -9.58 41.68
C LEU A 26 3.50 -10.03 40.72
N VAL A 27 2.50 -10.77 41.18
CA VAL A 27 1.36 -11.22 40.37
C VAL A 27 0.58 -10.03 39.82
N ILE A 28 0.33 -9.01 40.65
CA ILE A 28 -0.38 -7.80 40.26
C ILE A 28 0.45 -7.02 39.21
N ILE A 29 1.76 -6.86 39.47
CA ILE A 29 2.66 -6.14 38.53
C ILE A 29 2.72 -6.87 37.19
N ILE A 30 2.89 -8.17 37.17
CA ILE A 30 2.91 -8.97 35.93
C ILE A 30 1.57 -8.87 35.20
N GLY A 31 0.44 -8.94 35.93
CA GLY A 31 -0.89 -8.83 35.34
C GLY A 31 -1.11 -7.45 34.66
N ILE A 32 -0.77 -6.36 35.36
CA ILE A 32 -0.88 -5.02 34.82
C ILE A 32 0.11 -4.80 33.68
N ALA A 33 1.37 -5.20 33.85
CA ALA A 33 2.39 -5.08 32.80
C ALA A 33 2.00 -5.87 31.55
N GLY A 34 1.46 -7.07 31.69
CA GLY A 34 0.95 -7.88 30.59
C GLY A 34 -0.20 -7.18 29.84
N SER A 35 -1.18 -6.66 30.57
CA SER A 35 -2.31 -5.93 29.96
C SER A 35 -1.85 -4.68 29.22
N VAL A 36 -0.94 -3.89 29.82
CA VAL A 36 -0.37 -2.69 29.19
C VAL A 36 0.47 -3.07 27.97
N ALA A 37 1.28 -4.13 28.05
CA ALA A 37 2.08 -4.59 26.91
C ALA A 37 1.22 -4.99 25.72
N VAL A 38 0.13 -5.71 25.95
CA VAL A 38 -0.82 -6.07 24.88
C VAL A 38 -1.46 -4.82 24.28
N MET A 39 -1.92 -3.89 25.11
CA MET A 39 -2.53 -2.65 24.63
C MET A 39 -1.56 -1.80 23.80
N VAL A 40 -0.33 -1.62 24.27
CA VAL A 40 0.71 -0.87 23.54
C VAL A 40 1.07 -1.58 22.22
N SER A 41 1.15 -2.92 22.21
CA SER A 41 1.44 -3.67 21.00
C SER A 41 0.34 -3.52 19.94
N LEU A 42 -0.92 -3.54 20.36
CA LEU A 42 -2.06 -3.33 19.45
C LEU A 42 -2.08 -1.91 18.88
N LEU A 43 -1.84 -0.90 19.74
CA LEU A 43 -1.77 0.50 19.29
C LEU A 43 -0.59 0.74 18.35
N ALA A 44 0.58 0.17 18.65
CA ALA A 44 1.76 0.30 17.79
C ALA A 44 1.54 -0.39 16.42
N MET A 45 0.85 -1.53 16.40
CA MET A 45 0.50 -2.21 15.14
C MET A 45 -0.49 -1.39 14.32
N ALA A 46 -1.49 -0.81 14.97
CA ALA A 46 -2.47 0.05 14.32
C ALA A 46 -1.82 1.31 13.73
N GLU A 47 -0.94 1.97 14.48
CA GLU A 47 -0.21 3.14 14.03
C GLU A 47 0.74 2.80 12.87
N GLY A 48 1.46 1.67 12.95
CA GLY A 48 2.34 1.20 11.88
C GLY A 48 1.59 0.96 10.58
N LEU A 49 0.40 0.35 10.63
CA LEU A 49 -0.44 0.12 9.45
C LEU A 49 -0.95 1.46 8.88
N SER A 50 -1.49 2.33 9.73
CA SER A 50 -1.99 3.65 9.33
C SER A 50 -0.88 4.48 8.67
N SER A 51 0.32 4.53 9.25
CA SER A 51 1.43 5.29 8.67
C SER A 51 1.92 4.73 7.33
N THR A 52 1.90 3.40 7.15
CA THR A 52 2.28 2.78 5.87
C THR A 52 1.30 3.16 4.77
N ILE A 53 0.00 3.15 5.07
CA ILE A 53 -1.05 3.48 4.10
C ILE A 53 -1.03 4.98 3.77
N SER A 54 -1.00 5.86 4.78
CA SER A 54 -1.00 7.31 4.57
C SER A 54 0.29 7.84 3.94
N ASN A 55 1.42 7.14 4.07
CA ASN A 55 2.65 7.50 3.37
C ASN A 55 2.64 7.14 1.88
N THR A 56 1.67 6.32 1.43
CA THR A 56 1.59 5.89 0.03
C THR A 56 1.03 6.98 -0.86
N GLY A 57 -0.01 7.68 -0.41
CA GLY A 57 -0.66 8.74 -1.17
C GLY A 57 0.16 10.03 -1.23
N GLN A 58 0.09 10.72 -2.38
CA GLN A 58 0.67 12.04 -2.55
C GLN A 58 -0.41 13.03 -3.02
N ASP A 59 -0.31 14.29 -2.58
CA ASP A 59 -1.27 15.35 -2.94
C ASP A 59 -1.25 15.75 -4.41
N ASP A 60 -0.11 15.53 -5.09
CA ASP A 60 0.11 15.86 -6.48
C ASP A 60 -0.12 14.68 -7.42
N ARG A 61 -0.66 13.57 -6.88
CA ARG A 61 -1.06 12.39 -7.66
C ARG A 61 -2.56 12.15 -7.57
N VAL A 62 -3.09 11.66 -8.66
CA VAL A 62 -4.51 11.35 -8.81
C VAL A 62 -4.65 9.90 -9.23
N ILE A 63 -5.60 9.21 -8.62
CA ILE A 63 -6.05 7.89 -9.04
C ILE A 63 -7.47 8.01 -9.62
N ILE A 64 -7.68 7.37 -10.75
CA ILE A 64 -8.98 7.34 -11.42
C ILE A 64 -9.45 5.89 -11.50
N LEU A 65 -10.67 5.65 -11.08
CA LEU A 65 -11.31 4.35 -11.08
C LEU A 65 -12.63 4.42 -11.86
N ARG A 66 -13.19 3.25 -12.19
CA ARG A 66 -14.58 3.17 -12.66
C ARG A 66 -15.52 3.74 -11.61
N ASP A 67 -16.46 4.58 -11.99
CA ASP A 67 -17.45 5.12 -11.05
C ASP A 67 -18.23 3.99 -10.37
N GLY A 68 -18.53 4.16 -9.08
CA GLY A 68 -19.11 3.13 -8.23
C GLY A 68 -18.12 2.07 -7.71
N SER A 69 -16.86 2.06 -8.16
CA SER A 69 -15.83 1.17 -7.60
C SER A 69 -15.19 1.79 -6.36
N SER A 70 -15.03 1.00 -5.30
CA SER A 70 -14.37 1.39 -4.05
C SER A 70 -12.90 0.92 -3.98
N SER A 71 -12.45 0.10 -4.92
CA SER A 71 -11.10 -0.45 -4.96
C SER A 71 -10.64 -0.74 -6.39
N GLU A 72 -9.33 -0.80 -6.61
CA GLU A 72 -8.74 -1.18 -7.89
C GLU A 72 -9.17 -2.58 -8.35
N LEU A 73 -9.44 -3.48 -7.39
CA LEU A 73 -9.83 -4.87 -7.69
C LEU A 73 -11.20 -4.96 -8.38
N SER A 74 -12.12 -4.06 -8.02
CA SER A 74 -13.48 -4.00 -8.56
C SER A 74 -13.62 -3.05 -9.75
N SER A 75 -12.57 -2.31 -10.08
CA SER A 75 -12.55 -1.31 -11.15
C SER A 75 -12.05 -1.90 -12.47
N GLY A 76 -12.53 -1.32 -13.57
CA GLY A 76 -12.10 -1.64 -14.93
C GLY A 76 -12.22 -0.44 -15.84
N VAL A 77 -11.11 0.03 -16.35
CA VAL A 77 -10.98 1.18 -17.27
C VAL A 77 -10.41 0.70 -18.58
N ALA A 78 -11.01 1.05 -19.71
CA ALA A 78 -10.47 0.69 -21.01
C ALA A 78 -9.25 1.55 -21.35
N MET A 79 -8.27 1.00 -22.07
CA MET A 79 -7.09 1.78 -22.51
C MET A 79 -7.47 3.01 -23.37
N THR A 80 -8.55 2.93 -24.15
CA THR A 80 -9.09 4.07 -24.90
C THR A 80 -9.62 5.20 -24.00
N GLU A 81 -10.08 4.86 -22.81
CA GLU A 81 -10.49 5.87 -21.81
C GLU A 81 -9.26 6.52 -21.17
N VAL A 82 -8.18 5.73 -20.93
CA VAL A 82 -6.88 6.26 -20.50
C VAL A 82 -6.35 7.27 -21.52
N ASP A 83 -6.39 6.92 -22.81
CA ASP A 83 -6.00 7.82 -23.92
C ASP A 83 -6.83 9.10 -23.92
N THR A 84 -8.12 9.02 -23.63
CA THR A 84 -8.98 10.22 -23.54
C THR A 84 -8.57 11.09 -22.36
N VAL A 85 -8.36 10.51 -21.19
CA VAL A 85 -7.93 11.24 -19.99
C VAL A 85 -6.56 11.87 -20.18
N SER A 86 -5.66 11.25 -20.94
CA SER A 86 -4.30 11.76 -21.19
C SER A 86 -4.27 13.16 -21.83
N SER A 87 -5.36 13.54 -22.47
CA SER A 87 -5.52 14.87 -23.08
C SER A 87 -6.05 15.93 -22.10
N SER A 88 -6.27 15.57 -20.83
CA SER A 88 -6.75 16.50 -19.82
C SER A 88 -5.74 17.61 -19.55
N PRO A 89 -6.18 18.87 -19.41
CA PRO A 89 -5.33 19.92 -18.85
C PRO A 89 -4.98 19.59 -17.39
N GLY A 90 -3.92 20.20 -16.87
CA GLY A 90 -3.50 20.03 -15.49
C GLY A 90 -2.65 18.78 -15.22
N ILE A 91 -2.45 17.90 -16.21
CA ILE A 91 -1.52 16.77 -16.11
C ILE A 91 -0.10 17.28 -16.38
N LYS A 92 0.81 16.96 -15.48
CA LYS A 92 2.24 17.27 -15.64
C LYS A 92 2.81 16.51 -16.84
N SER A 93 3.71 17.17 -17.57
CA SER A 93 4.41 16.53 -18.69
C SER A 93 5.87 16.24 -18.35
N LEU A 94 6.38 15.14 -18.89
CA LEU A 94 7.78 14.74 -18.86
C LEU A 94 8.24 14.53 -20.31
N ASP A 95 9.24 15.30 -20.75
CA ASP A 95 9.76 15.26 -22.13
C ASP A 95 8.71 15.45 -23.23
N GLY A 96 7.59 16.09 -22.91
CA GLY A 96 6.47 16.34 -23.81
C GLY A 96 5.32 15.34 -23.72
N ASP A 97 5.52 14.22 -23.02
CA ASP A 97 4.48 13.23 -22.80
C ASP A 97 3.76 13.47 -21.45
N PRO A 98 2.42 13.31 -21.39
CA PRO A 98 1.69 13.46 -20.13
C PRO A 98 2.08 12.38 -19.13
N MET A 99 2.28 12.75 -17.87
CA MET A 99 2.58 11.81 -16.79
C MET A 99 1.30 11.12 -16.34
N ILE A 100 0.86 10.14 -17.11
CA ILE A 100 -0.30 9.30 -16.88
C ILE A 100 0.03 7.86 -17.23
N ALA A 101 -0.52 6.92 -16.49
CA ALA A 101 -0.32 5.48 -16.70
C ALA A 101 -1.56 4.70 -16.31
N GLY A 102 -1.90 3.69 -17.11
CA GLY A 102 -2.87 2.67 -16.76
C GLY A 102 -2.21 1.56 -15.94
N GLU A 103 -2.82 1.15 -14.82
CA GLU A 103 -2.31 0.10 -13.96
C GLU A 103 -3.33 -1.02 -13.77
N LEU A 104 -2.89 -2.26 -13.92
CA LEU A 104 -3.72 -3.43 -13.67
C LEU A 104 -3.41 -3.98 -12.29
N PHE A 105 -4.42 -4.08 -11.44
CA PHE A 105 -4.30 -4.65 -10.11
C PHE A 105 -4.97 -6.02 -10.04
N ALA A 106 -4.26 -6.98 -9.48
CA ALA A 106 -4.75 -8.34 -9.27
C ALA A 106 -4.19 -8.92 -7.98
N ILE A 107 -4.71 -10.06 -7.55
CA ILE A 107 -4.20 -10.79 -6.39
C ILE A 107 -3.78 -12.17 -6.84
N ILE A 108 -2.64 -12.64 -6.34
CA ILE A 108 -2.15 -14.00 -6.49
C ILE A 108 -1.93 -14.63 -5.12
N ASP A 109 -1.92 -15.95 -5.07
CA ASP A 109 -1.66 -16.71 -3.87
C ASP A 109 -0.22 -17.22 -3.87
N LEU A 110 0.56 -16.88 -2.84
CA LEU A 110 1.90 -17.38 -2.62
C LEU A 110 2.08 -17.87 -1.19
N THR A 111 3.00 -18.82 -1.01
CA THR A 111 3.34 -19.39 0.30
C THR A 111 4.22 -18.42 1.07
N LYS A 112 3.87 -18.12 2.31
CA LYS A 112 4.73 -17.32 3.20
C LYS A 112 5.94 -18.10 3.68
N LYS A 113 7.07 -17.41 3.90
CA LYS A 113 8.27 -17.99 4.52
C LYS A 113 7.93 -18.50 5.94
N GLY A 114 8.28 -19.76 6.22
CA GLY A 114 8.01 -20.37 7.53
C GLY A 114 6.56 -20.80 7.77
N ALA A 115 5.71 -20.81 6.76
CA ALA A 115 4.34 -21.34 6.84
C ALA A 115 4.06 -22.29 5.67
N ASP A 116 3.12 -23.22 5.87
CA ASP A 116 2.64 -24.14 4.81
C ASP A 116 1.36 -23.62 4.12
N SER A 117 0.85 -22.47 4.58
CA SER A 117 -0.36 -21.86 4.02
C SER A 117 -0.03 -20.78 2.99
N THR A 118 -0.83 -20.69 1.95
CA THR A 118 -0.80 -19.59 0.99
C THR A 118 -1.47 -18.33 1.58
N SER A 119 -1.08 -17.18 1.09
CA SER A 119 -1.66 -15.88 1.43
C SER A 119 -1.70 -15.00 0.19
N ASN A 120 -2.67 -14.12 0.16
CA ASN A 120 -2.85 -13.14 -0.90
C ASN A 120 -1.65 -12.19 -1.00
N LEU A 121 -1.18 -12.00 -2.22
CA LEU A 121 -0.12 -11.06 -2.57
C LEU A 121 -0.58 -10.20 -3.75
N PRO A 122 -0.56 -8.86 -3.62
CA PRO A 122 -0.90 -7.96 -4.72
C PRO A 122 0.07 -8.11 -5.89
N PHE A 123 -0.48 -8.10 -7.09
CA PHE A 123 0.25 -8.12 -8.35
C PHE A 123 -0.20 -6.92 -9.19
N ARG A 124 0.74 -6.08 -9.56
CA ARG A 124 0.48 -4.87 -10.33
C ARG A 124 1.16 -4.93 -11.69
N GLY A 125 0.38 -4.76 -12.76
CA GLY A 125 0.90 -4.49 -14.10
C GLY A 125 0.98 -2.98 -14.32
N VAL A 126 2.14 -2.46 -14.68
CA VAL A 126 2.38 -1.01 -14.79
C VAL A 126 2.93 -0.63 -16.17
N GLU A 127 2.63 0.59 -16.59
CA GLU A 127 3.27 1.20 -17.74
C GLU A 127 4.62 1.85 -17.35
N PRO A 128 5.53 2.09 -18.28
CA PRO A 128 6.82 2.72 -17.97
C PRO A 128 6.70 4.08 -17.28
N MET A 129 5.65 4.85 -17.58
CA MET A 129 5.41 6.16 -16.97
C MET A 129 5.09 6.06 -15.46
N SER A 130 4.61 4.92 -14.96
CA SER A 130 4.36 4.70 -13.53
C SER A 130 5.61 4.91 -12.67
N PHE A 131 6.80 4.60 -13.19
CA PHE A 131 8.07 4.85 -12.47
C PHE A 131 8.41 6.33 -12.38
N ALA A 132 8.10 7.12 -13.41
CA ALA A 132 8.30 8.56 -13.39
C ALA A 132 7.29 9.27 -12.47
N ILE A 133 6.07 8.74 -12.39
CA ILE A 133 5.03 9.23 -11.47
C ILE A 133 5.41 8.95 -10.03
N ARG A 134 6.07 7.80 -9.75
CA ARG A 134 6.52 7.37 -8.41
C ARG A 134 8.06 7.33 -8.30
N PRO A 135 8.73 8.49 -8.22
CA PRO A 135 10.20 8.56 -8.14
C PRO A 135 10.79 7.97 -6.86
N GLU A 136 9.97 7.75 -5.83
CA GLU A 136 10.34 7.07 -4.59
C GLU A 136 10.65 5.58 -4.80
N LEU A 137 10.13 4.96 -5.87
CA LEU A 137 10.42 3.58 -6.20
C LEU A 137 11.83 3.44 -6.74
N THR A 138 12.64 2.66 -6.06
CA THR A 138 14.05 2.44 -6.41
C THR A 138 14.37 0.96 -6.47
N ILE A 139 14.99 0.51 -7.57
CA ILE A 139 15.53 -0.85 -7.66
C ILE A 139 16.78 -0.94 -6.79
N VAL A 140 16.75 -1.81 -5.78
CA VAL A 140 17.86 -1.99 -4.83
C VAL A 140 18.72 -3.20 -5.15
N GLU A 141 18.16 -4.19 -5.84
CA GLU A 141 18.89 -5.37 -6.30
C GLU A 141 18.40 -5.78 -7.69
N GLY A 142 19.30 -6.29 -8.53
CA GLY A 142 19.00 -6.73 -9.89
C GLY A 142 18.73 -5.56 -10.85
N ARG A 143 17.68 -5.67 -11.66
CA ARG A 143 17.28 -4.68 -12.67
C ARG A 143 15.76 -4.58 -12.78
N ASN A 144 15.29 -3.55 -13.49
CA ASN A 144 13.87 -3.47 -13.85
C ASN A 144 13.51 -4.56 -14.89
N PHE A 145 12.23 -4.90 -14.97
CA PHE A 145 11.70 -5.81 -15.99
C PHE A 145 11.79 -5.18 -17.39
N THR A 146 11.85 -6.03 -18.39
CA THR A 146 11.78 -5.63 -19.79
C THR A 146 10.32 -5.62 -20.23
N SER A 147 9.86 -4.51 -20.80
CA SER A 147 8.47 -4.39 -21.28
C SER A 147 8.11 -5.50 -22.26
N GLY A 148 6.88 -6.02 -22.15
CA GLY A 148 6.35 -7.09 -22.98
C GLY A 148 6.88 -8.49 -22.65
N THR A 149 7.66 -8.64 -21.58
CA THR A 149 8.17 -9.97 -21.14
C THR A 149 7.48 -10.43 -19.85
N ALA A 150 7.59 -11.71 -19.54
CA ALA A 150 7.12 -12.28 -18.28
C ALA A 150 8.16 -12.10 -17.14
N GLU A 151 8.80 -10.95 -17.09
CA GLU A 151 9.69 -10.57 -16.01
C GLU A 151 8.93 -9.75 -14.96
N ILE A 152 9.33 -9.92 -13.71
CA ILE A 152 8.73 -9.20 -12.57
C ILE A 152 9.81 -8.62 -11.67
N ILE A 153 9.45 -7.52 -11.00
CA ILE A 153 10.19 -7.00 -9.86
C ILE A 153 9.34 -7.14 -8.61
N VAL A 154 9.99 -7.30 -7.49
CA VAL A 154 9.34 -7.63 -6.23
C VAL A 154 9.64 -6.55 -5.19
N GLY A 155 8.63 -6.06 -4.50
CA GLY A 155 8.81 -5.17 -3.38
C GLY A 155 9.57 -5.88 -2.25
N LYS A 156 10.47 -5.16 -1.56
CA LYS A 156 11.30 -5.70 -0.49
C LYS A 156 10.48 -6.33 0.64
N GLY A 157 9.31 -5.76 0.95
CA GLY A 157 8.37 -6.31 1.93
C GLY A 157 7.81 -7.67 1.49
N ALA A 158 7.42 -7.81 0.22
CA ALA A 158 6.96 -9.06 -0.36
C ALA A 158 8.09 -10.10 -0.41
N ASN A 159 9.29 -9.72 -0.87
CA ASN A 159 10.45 -10.62 -0.89
C ASN A 159 10.78 -11.17 0.50
N ASN A 160 10.71 -10.34 1.56
CA ASN A 160 10.97 -10.79 2.92
C ASN A 160 9.94 -11.78 3.46
N GLN A 161 8.68 -11.70 3.00
CA GLN A 161 7.56 -12.47 3.57
C GLN A 161 7.23 -13.74 2.81
N TYR A 162 7.44 -13.81 1.49
CA TYR A 162 7.00 -14.90 0.64
C TYR A 162 8.16 -15.73 0.10
N GLN A 163 7.90 -17.01 -0.18
CA GLN A 163 8.87 -17.94 -0.78
C GLN A 163 8.92 -17.77 -2.30
N GLY A 164 10.07 -18.09 -2.91
CA GLY A 164 10.25 -18.11 -4.36
C GLY A 164 10.26 -16.74 -5.01
N LEU A 165 10.62 -15.70 -4.27
CA LEU A 165 10.70 -14.32 -4.74
C LEU A 165 12.13 -13.77 -4.76
N ASP A 166 13.15 -14.62 -4.68
CA ASP A 166 14.54 -14.20 -4.82
C ASP A 166 14.89 -14.02 -6.31
N ILE A 167 15.89 -13.19 -6.61
CA ILE A 167 16.29 -12.92 -8.01
C ILE A 167 16.68 -14.23 -8.72
N GLY A 168 16.07 -14.45 -9.89
CA GLY A 168 16.23 -15.64 -10.69
C GLY A 168 15.17 -16.72 -10.44
N ASP A 169 14.39 -16.59 -9.37
CA ASP A 169 13.28 -17.51 -9.13
C ASP A 169 12.18 -17.35 -10.18
N GLN A 170 11.44 -18.43 -10.39
CA GLN A 170 10.26 -18.45 -11.24
C GLN A 170 9.02 -18.77 -10.41
N ILE A 171 8.06 -17.86 -10.43
CA ILE A 171 6.76 -18.09 -9.81
C ILE A 171 5.71 -18.44 -10.84
N LYS A 172 4.80 -19.31 -10.46
CA LYS A 172 3.62 -19.61 -11.27
C LYS A 172 2.52 -18.61 -10.96
N VAL A 173 2.11 -17.85 -11.96
CA VAL A 173 0.98 -16.93 -11.88
C VAL A 173 -0.10 -17.42 -12.83
N ARG A 174 -1.17 -18.02 -12.31
CA ARG A 174 -2.22 -18.71 -13.07
C ARG A 174 -1.65 -19.82 -13.97
N ASP A 175 -1.76 -19.65 -15.29
CA ASP A 175 -1.27 -20.62 -16.29
C ASP A 175 0.12 -20.25 -16.84
N SER A 176 0.73 -19.17 -16.37
CA SER A 176 2.01 -18.64 -16.84
C SER A 176 3.09 -18.69 -15.75
N PHE A 177 4.34 -18.54 -16.17
CA PHE A 177 5.47 -18.37 -15.26
C PHE A 177 6.03 -16.96 -15.42
N ALA A 178 6.42 -16.35 -14.30
CA ALA A 178 7.09 -15.05 -14.26
C ALA A 178 8.44 -15.18 -13.55
N THR A 179 9.47 -14.53 -14.08
CA THR A 179 10.84 -14.58 -13.54
C THR A 179 11.14 -13.33 -12.76
N VAL A 180 11.60 -13.47 -11.53
CA VAL A 180 12.04 -12.34 -10.68
C VAL A 180 13.38 -11.82 -11.21
N VAL A 181 13.44 -10.55 -11.60
CA VAL A 181 14.65 -9.91 -12.14
C VAL A 181 15.17 -8.76 -11.29
N GLY A 182 14.40 -8.29 -10.32
CA GLY A 182 14.83 -7.23 -9.42
C GLY A 182 13.98 -7.12 -8.16
N ILE A 183 14.55 -6.45 -7.18
CA ILE A 183 13.90 -6.11 -5.91
C ILE A 183 13.88 -4.58 -5.79
N PHE A 184 12.75 -4.03 -5.38
CA PHE A 184 12.58 -2.59 -5.22
C PHE A 184 12.14 -2.20 -3.81
N THR A 185 12.39 -0.94 -3.46
CA THR A 185 11.87 -0.26 -2.28
C THR A 185 11.08 0.97 -2.70
N SER A 186 10.15 1.41 -1.87
CA SER A 186 9.30 2.58 -2.08
C SER A 186 9.03 3.29 -0.73
N ASN A 187 10.08 3.68 -0.04
CA ASN A 187 10.02 4.38 1.25
C ASN A 187 9.14 3.73 2.33
N GLY A 188 8.97 2.39 2.27
CA GLY A 188 8.15 1.65 3.23
C GLY A 188 6.64 1.79 3.01
N ASP A 189 6.20 2.21 1.83
CA ASP A 189 4.79 2.31 1.46
C ASP A 189 4.18 0.93 1.10
N VAL A 190 2.90 0.91 0.72
CA VAL A 190 2.18 -0.34 0.42
C VAL A 190 2.75 -1.08 -0.79
N HIS A 191 3.39 -0.37 -1.75
CA HIS A 191 3.94 -0.97 -2.95
C HIS A 191 5.11 -1.91 -2.65
N GLU A 192 5.82 -1.72 -1.53
CA GLU A 192 6.85 -2.69 -1.10
C GLU A 192 6.30 -4.09 -0.80
N SER A 193 4.98 -4.20 -0.63
CA SER A 193 4.30 -5.49 -0.42
C SER A 193 3.66 -6.04 -1.69
N GLU A 194 4.04 -5.55 -2.87
CA GLU A 194 3.51 -5.95 -4.17
C GLU A 194 4.56 -6.63 -5.06
N ILE A 195 4.08 -7.29 -6.12
CA ILE A 195 4.85 -7.70 -7.29
C ILE A 195 4.46 -6.81 -8.46
N TRP A 196 5.45 -6.30 -9.19
CA TRP A 196 5.22 -5.46 -10.37
C TRP A 196 5.72 -6.11 -11.65
N SER A 197 4.96 -5.96 -12.72
CA SER A 197 5.28 -6.41 -14.08
C SER A 197 4.91 -5.36 -15.12
N ASP A 198 5.26 -5.61 -16.36
CA ASP A 198 4.70 -4.88 -17.50
C ASP A 198 3.17 -5.06 -17.57
N VAL A 199 2.43 -3.98 -17.86
CA VAL A 199 0.97 -3.99 -17.90
C VAL A 199 0.43 -4.93 -18.97
N SER A 200 1.07 -5.01 -20.15
CA SER A 200 0.63 -5.88 -21.24
C SER A 200 0.85 -7.36 -20.89
N ALA A 201 1.95 -7.67 -20.21
CA ALA A 201 2.20 -9.01 -19.69
C ALA A 201 1.14 -9.40 -18.63
N ALA A 202 0.83 -8.49 -17.70
CA ALA A 202 -0.22 -8.68 -16.71
C ALA A 202 -1.60 -8.88 -17.36
N GLN A 203 -1.97 -8.06 -18.35
CA GLN A 203 -3.23 -8.20 -19.10
C GLN A 203 -3.34 -9.58 -19.75
N GLY A 204 -2.23 -10.08 -20.33
CA GLY A 204 -2.16 -11.43 -20.90
C GLY A 204 -2.34 -12.53 -19.86
N ILE A 205 -1.59 -12.48 -18.75
CA ILE A 205 -1.64 -13.44 -17.64
C ILE A 205 -3.04 -13.51 -17.01
N PHE A 206 -3.63 -12.35 -16.74
CA PHE A 206 -4.94 -12.25 -16.07
C PHE A 206 -6.13 -12.28 -17.05
N ARG A 207 -5.89 -12.34 -18.36
CA ARG A 207 -6.90 -12.38 -19.43
C ARG A 207 -7.89 -11.20 -19.33
N ARG A 208 -7.35 -10.01 -19.05
CA ARG A 208 -8.16 -8.77 -18.87
C ARG A 208 -8.43 -8.03 -20.18
N GLY A 209 -7.80 -8.43 -21.30
CA GLY A 209 -7.89 -7.67 -22.54
C GLY A 209 -7.27 -6.25 -22.38
N PRO A 210 -7.63 -5.29 -23.24
CA PRO A 210 -7.08 -3.94 -23.20
C PRO A 210 -7.77 -3.08 -22.11
N THR A 211 -7.77 -3.58 -20.86
CA THR A 211 -8.33 -2.89 -19.71
C THR A 211 -7.32 -2.85 -18.57
N VAL A 212 -7.42 -1.82 -17.74
CA VAL A 212 -6.64 -1.62 -16.51
C VAL A 212 -7.59 -1.49 -15.32
N SER A 213 -7.06 -1.58 -14.13
CA SER A 213 -7.85 -1.43 -12.89
C SER A 213 -8.00 0.03 -12.52
N SER A 214 -6.93 0.79 -12.67
CA SER A 214 -6.85 2.21 -12.31
C SER A 214 -6.03 2.99 -13.33
N VAL A 215 -6.21 4.28 -13.32
CA VAL A 215 -5.34 5.22 -14.01
C VAL A 215 -4.69 6.08 -12.96
N ILE A 216 -3.35 6.15 -12.97
CA ILE A 216 -2.59 7.04 -12.12
C ILE A 216 -2.03 8.19 -12.95
N LEU A 217 -2.06 9.40 -12.43
CA LEU A 217 -1.46 10.54 -13.09
C LEU A 217 -0.82 11.50 -12.08
N LYS A 218 0.11 12.31 -12.56
CA LYS A 218 0.74 13.37 -11.78
C LYS A 218 0.22 14.73 -12.25
N LEU A 219 -0.20 15.54 -11.27
CA LEU A 219 -0.66 16.90 -11.50
C LEU A 219 0.52 17.86 -11.76
N GLU A 220 0.30 18.88 -12.54
CA GLU A 220 1.23 19.98 -12.70
C GLU A 220 1.44 20.75 -11.38
N ASN A 221 0.35 20.96 -10.66
CA ASN A 221 0.29 21.47 -9.29
C ASN A 221 -0.97 20.94 -8.59
N LYS A 222 -1.10 21.13 -7.27
CA LYS A 222 -2.23 20.59 -6.49
C LYS A 222 -3.59 21.16 -6.87
N GLU A 223 -3.60 22.39 -7.36
CA GLU A 223 -4.79 23.13 -7.79
C GLU A 223 -5.35 22.59 -9.12
N SER A 224 -4.53 21.94 -9.93
CA SER A 224 -4.94 21.33 -11.21
C SER A 224 -5.86 20.11 -11.03
N PHE A 225 -6.09 19.64 -9.80
CA PHE A 225 -7.03 18.55 -9.54
C PHE A 225 -8.43 18.83 -10.07
N ASP A 226 -8.93 20.04 -9.83
CA ASP A 226 -10.27 20.43 -10.27
C ASP A 226 -10.38 20.50 -11.79
N GLU A 227 -9.29 20.87 -12.49
CA GLU A 227 -9.24 20.88 -13.96
C GLU A 227 -9.38 19.47 -14.54
N VAL A 228 -8.68 18.49 -13.96
CA VAL A 228 -8.77 17.07 -14.34
C VAL A 228 -10.19 16.55 -14.05
N GLY A 229 -10.75 16.86 -12.87
CA GLY A 229 -12.10 16.47 -12.51
C GLY A 229 -13.14 16.99 -13.50
N LEU A 230 -13.13 18.28 -13.77
CA LEU A 230 -14.04 18.94 -14.73
C LEU A 230 -13.87 18.37 -16.15
N TYR A 231 -12.63 18.07 -16.55
CA TYR A 231 -12.37 17.46 -17.86
C TYR A 231 -13.04 16.08 -17.96
N VAL A 232 -12.84 15.20 -16.98
CA VAL A 232 -13.45 13.87 -16.95
C VAL A 232 -14.99 13.98 -16.91
N GLU A 233 -15.54 14.88 -16.11
CA GLU A 233 -16.99 15.12 -16.04
C GLU A 233 -17.58 15.64 -17.36
N SER A 234 -16.77 16.32 -18.18
CA SER A 234 -17.21 16.79 -19.51
C SER A 234 -17.45 15.66 -20.52
N TYR A 235 -17.00 14.44 -20.20
CA TYR A 235 -17.22 13.22 -20.98
C TYR A 235 -18.11 12.21 -20.21
N PRO A 236 -19.44 12.39 -20.21
CA PRO A 236 -20.35 11.56 -19.41
C PRO A 236 -20.26 10.05 -19.69
N ASN A 237 -19.77 9.67 -20.85
CA ASN A 237 -19.63 8.26 -21.26
C ASN A 237 -18.41 7.57 -20.61
N LEU A 238 -17.50 8.31 -19.96
CA LEU A 238 -16.35 7.70 -19.29
C LEU A 238 -16.72 6.97 -18.01
N GLU A 239 -17.76 7.42 -17.31
CA GLU A 239 -18.20 6.84 -16.02
C GLU A 239 -17.00 6.60 -15.08
N LEU A 240 -16.14 7.60 -14.93
CA LEU A 240 -14.91 7.54 -14.14
C LEU A 240 -15.02 8.45 -12.91
N LYS A 241 -14.45 7.98 -11.79
CA LYS A 241 -14.31 8.73 -10.55
C LYS A 241 -12.86 9.17 -10.38
N VAL A 242 -12.65 10.47 -10.24
CA VAL A 242 -11.34 11.09 -10.00
C VAL A 242 -11.17 11.32 -8.52
N GLN A 243 -10.06 10.85 -7.94
CA GLN A 243 -9.74 11.04 -6.51
C GLN A 243 -8.25 11.40 -6.37
N ARG A 244 -7.90 12.19 -5.36
CA ARG A 244 -6.49 12.32 -4.98
C ARG A 244 -5.98 10.98 -4.45
N GLU A 245 -4.75 10.62 -4.78
CA GLU A 245 -4.17 9.35 -4.32
C GLU A 245 -4.14 9.28 -2.78
N ILE A 246 -3.84 10.39 -2.12
CA ILE A 246 -3.85 10.45 -0.65
C ILE A 246 -5.23 10.15 -0.08
N ASP A 247 -6.30 10.73 -0.64
CA ASP A 247 -7.66 10.51 -0.15
C ASP A 247 -8.10 9.05 -0.39
N PHE A 248 -7.69 8.45 -1.52
CA PHE A 248 -7.98 7.06 -1.84
C PHE A 248 -7.38 6.09 -0.80
N TYR A 249 -6.12 6.30 -0.41
CA TYR A 249 -5.48 5.47 0.60
C TYR A 249 -5.98 5.75 2.01
N ASP A 250 -6.31 6.99 2.34
CA ASP A 250 -6.93 7.35 3.62
C ASP A 250 -8.33 6.70 3.79
N ASP A 251 -9.13 6.66 2.74
CA ASP A 251 -10.42 5.97 2.74
C ASP A 251 -10.25 4.46 2.99
N GLN A 252 -9.23 3.83 2.39
CA GLN A 252 -8.92 2.42 2.62
C GLN A 252 -8.44 2.15 4.06
N SER A 253 -7.65 3.06 4.64
CA SER A 253 -7.19 2.94 6.03
C SER A 253 -8.35 3.07 7.02
N SER A 254 -9.27 4.01 6.78
CA SER A 254 -10.45 4.24 7.60
C SER A 254 -11.42 3.04 7.57
N GLY A 255 -11.53 2.35 6.44
CA GLY A 255 -12.26 1.09 6.33
C GLY A 255 -11.68 -0.02 7.22
N ALA A 256 -10.37 -0.05 7.41
CA ALA A 256 -9.68 -0.96 8.33
C ALA A 256 -9.87 -0.56 9.80
N ASP A 257 -10.08 0.72 10.11
CA ASP A 257 -10.31 1.24 11.46
C ASP A 257 -11.69 0.83 12.02
N LEU A 258 -12.69 0.56 11.19
CA LEU A 258 -13.98 0.03 11.60
C LEU A 258 -13.91 -1.38 12.21
N ILE A 259 -12.80 -2.08 12.05
CA ILE A 259 -12.54 -3.40 12.65
C ILE A 259 -11.95 -3.29 14.07
N LYS A 260 -11.63 -2.07 14.52
CA LYS A 260 -11.02 -1.79 15.85
C LYS A 260 -12.02 -1.66 17.01
N ILE A 261 -13.32 -1.99 16.83
CA ILE A 261 -14.33 -1.95 17.90
C ILE A 261 -14.50 -3.33 18.54
#